data_3c75d81848b02836692030f62542aee9
#
_entry.id   3c75d81848b02836692030f62542aee9
#
_cell.length_a   1.000
_cell.length_b   1.000
_cell.length_c   1.000
_cell.angle_alpha   90.00
_cell.angle_beta   90.00
_cell.angle_gamma   90.00
#
_symmetry.space_group_name_H-M   'P 1'
#
loop_
_entity.id
_entity.type
_entity.pdbx_description
1 polymer ?
#
loop_
_entity_poly.entity_id
_entity_poly.type
_entity_poly.pdbx_seq_one_letter_code
_entity_poly.pdbx_strand_id
1 'polypeptide(L)'
;MVKFCRIALAVTLSLTTVSVFSSTEDISETITLLEPESQHATSSKRITAQFTRAHYKTVQMNDVLSGQIFDRYIKQLDFGRNVFLLSDVESFEQYRLDFDTVIARGKLDVAYDIYNLNLQRRLERYEYALTQLETKFDFSKDESYYYDREDAPWAISETELNELWRSKVKYDALNLTLTGKEWPKVQEILGKRYRYAIKRLKQSESEDVFQIVMNSFARVVEPHTSYLSPRNAERFQMDMNLSLEGIGAVLRAEEDYTVIQSIVTGGPADKSNQLKPKDRIVGVSQGEEKFEDVIGWRLDDVVDLIKGPKGSKVRLQVLSGEAIDESSVKVVAIVRDKIILEDRAAKSEVFFEKADDKNSKKLGVINIPSFYNNLSRDVKKEIDKLKADNVEGIIVDLRGNGGGSL
;
A
#
# COMPACT_ATOMS: atom_id res chain seq x y z
N MET A 1 -19.00 90.02 18.22
CA MET A 1 -17.65 89.58 17.81
C MET A 1 -17.54 88.06 18.06
N VAL A 2 -17.68 87.25 17.00
CA VAL A 2 -17.66 85.81 17.08
C VAL A 2 -16.33 85.36 16.51
N LYS A 3 -15.50 84.66 17.31
CA LYS A 3 -14.22 84.09 16.85
C LYS A 3 -14.48 82.73 16.31
N PHE A 4 -14.22 82.51 14.98
CA PHE A 4 -14.16 81.21 14.35
C PHE A 4 -12.87 80.48 14.71
N CYS A 5 -13.01 79.28 15.27
CA CYS A 5 -11.92 78.34 15.50
C CYS A 5 -11.88 77.36 14.34
N ARG A 6 -10.83 77.39 13.53
CA ARG A 6 -10.58 76.40 12.48
C ARG A 6 -9.91 75.15 13.05
N ILE A 7 -10.58 74.03 13.01
CA ILE A 7 -9.98 72.72 13.33
C ILE A 7 -9.49 72.13 12.02
N ALA A 8 -8.16 71.92 11.95
CA ALA A 8 -7.53 71.18 10.85
C ALA A 8 -7.54 69.70 11.19
N LEU A 9 -8.24 68.93 10.40
CA LEU A 9 -8.29 67.47 10.49
C LEU A 9 -7.11 66.89 9.69
N ALA A 10 -6.09 66.38 10.39
CA ALA A 10 -4.99 65.66 9.77
C ALA A 10 -5.42 64.18 9.59
N VAL A 11 -5.61 63.76 8.35
CA VAL A 11 -5.84 62.33 8.00
C VAL A 11 -4.47 61.69 7.86
N THR A 12 -4.07 60.90 8.84
CA THR A 12 -2.91 59.99 8.75
C THR A 12 -3.32 58.70 8.04
N LEU A 13 -2.86 58.52 6.84
CA LEU A 13 -3.02 57.30 6.05
C LEU A 13 -1.98 56.27 6.56
N SER A 14 -2.42 55.34 7.40
CA SER A 14 -1.59 54.22 7.83
C SER A 14 -1.59 53.15 6.73
N LEU A 15 -0.50 53.03 5.98
CA LEU A 15 -0.25 51.84 5.14
C LEU A 15 0.04 50.64 6.05
N THR A 16 -0.94 49.78 6.24
CA THR A 16 -0.71 48.44 6.78
C THR A 16 -0.18 47.57 5.64
N THR A 17 1.11 47.28 5.66
CA THR A 17 1.73 46.21 4.86
C THR A 17 1.23 44.88 5.38
N VAL A 18 0.31 44.25 4.64
CA VAL A 18 -0.05 42.87 4.90
C VAL A 18 1.13 42.01 4.43
N SER A 19 1.95 41.58 5.37
CA SER A 19 2.94 40.53 5.12
C SER A 19 2.16 39.22 4.96
N VAL A 20 2.05 38.76 3.72
CA VAL A 20 1.62 37.38 3.43
C VAL A 20 2.75 36.49 3.94
N PHE A 21 2.62 36.00 5.15
CA PHE A 21 3.39 34.84 5.61
C PHE A 21 2.90 33.65 4.80
N SER A 22 3.62 33.29 3.73
CA SER A 22 3.59 31.94 3.22
C SER A 22 4.09 31.05 4.37
N SER A 23 3.18 30.32 4.99
CA SER A 23 3.55 29.23 5.89
C SER A 23 4.24 28.17 5.03
N THR A 24 5.55 28.22 4.93
CA THR A 24 6.35 27.02 4.70
C THR A 24 6.06 26.14 5.92
N GLU A 25 5.20 25.14 5.76
CA GLU A 25 5.11 24.04 6.71
C GLU A 25 6.53 23.54 6.92
N ASP A 26 6.99 23.66 8.16
CA ASP A 26 8.30 23.19 8.59
C ASP A 26 8.28 21.66 8.50
N ILE A 27 8.88 21.10 7.44
CA ILE A 27 8.90 19.65 7.10
C ILE A 27 9.77 18.88 8.12
N SER A 28 10.32 19.55 9.13
CA SER A 28 11.11 19.00 10.22
C SER A 28 10.29 18.23 11.28
N GLU A 29 9.26 17.49 10.88
CA GLU A 29 8.64 16.49 11.76
C GLU A 29 9.49 15.22 11.77
N THR A 30 10.09 14.93 12.92
CA THR A 30 10.87 13.71 13.16
C THR A 30 10.03 12.46 12.94
N ILE A 31 10.61 11.46 12.25
CA ILE A 31 10.01 10.12 12.14
C ILE A 31 9.96 9.50 13.54
N THR A 32 8.81 8.94 13.90
CA THR A 32 8.66 8.16 15.14
C THR A 32 9.46 6.87 15.01
N LEU A 33 10.35 6.60 15.97
CA LEU A 33 11.07 5.33 16.03
C LEU A 33 10.10 4.20 16.35
N LEU A 34 10.25 3.11 15.61
CA LEU A 34 9.43 1.92 15.76
C LEU A 34 10.13 0.93 16.69
N GLU A 35 9.35 0.29 17.55
CA GLU A 35 9.82 -0.73 18.48
C GLU A 35 9.02 -2.02 18.32
N PRO A 36 9.60 -3.20 18.65
CA PRO A 36 8.87 -4.45 18.63
C PRO A 36 7.70 -4.43 19.63
N GLU A 37 6.52 -4.82 19.19
CA GLU A 37 5.40 -5.02 20.08
C GLU A 37 5.50 -6.38 20.81
N SER A 38 4.85 -6.49 21.98
CA SER A 38 4.95 -7.70 22.84
C SER A 38 4.54 -8.99 22.13
N GLN A 39 3.55 -8.94 21.22
CA GLN A 39 3.12 -10.08 20.42
C GLN A 39 4.17 -10.53 19.40
N HIS A 40 5.04 -9.63 18.89
CA HIS A 40 6.07 -9.95 17.91
C HIS A 40 7.08 -10.95 18.46
N ALA A 41 7.51 -10.79 19.72
CA ALA A 41 8.40 -11.73 20.37
C ALA A 41 7.80 -13.14 20.47
N THR A 42 6.52 -13.24 20.79
CA THR A 42 5.81 -14.53 20.88
C THR A 42 5.61 -15.16 19.50
N SER A 43 5.22 -14.35 18.51
CA SER A 43 5.00 -14.78 17.13
C SER A 43 6.29 -15.27 16.48
N SER A 44 7.40 -14.54 16.67
CA SER A 44 8.73 -14.91 16.17
C SER A 44 9.17 -16.30 16.69
N LYS A 45 9.03 -16.55 18.00
CA LYS A 45 9.32 -17.86 18.62
C LYS A 45 8.45 -18.97 18.04
N ARG A 46 7.16 -18.72 17.84
CA ARG A 46 6.23 -19.71 17.27
C ARG A 46 6.55 -20.02 15.82
N ILE A 47 6.84 -19.02 15.01
CA ILE A 47 7.22 -19.17 13.60
C ILE A 47 8.54 -19.99 13.51
N THR A 48 9.53 -19.64 14.33
CA THR A 48 10.78 -20.40 14.40
C THR A 48 10.53 -21.85 14.77
N ALA A 49 9.71 -22.12 15.80
CA ALA A 49 9.37 -23.47 16.19
C ALA A 49 8.63 -24.24 15.09
N GLN A 50 7.75 -23.58 14.34
CA GLN A 50 7.05 -24.17 13.21
C GLN A 50 8.04 -24.56 12.09
N PHE A 51 8.97 -23.70 11.73
CA PHE A 51 9.94 -23.97 10.69
C PHE A 51 10.95 -25.03 11.09
N THR A 52 11.42 -25.04 12.34
CA THR A 52 12.41 -26.02 12.80
C THR A 52 11.85 -27.40 13.09
N ARG A 53 10.55 -27.52 13.40
CA ARG A 53 9.93 -28.77 13.85
C ARG A 53 8.94 -29.38 12.89
N ALA A 54 8.24 -28.57 12.09
CA ALA A 54 7.11 -29.01 11.27
C ALA A 54 7.26 -28.71 9.77
N HIS A 55 8.29 -27.97 9.36
CA HIS A 55 8.54 -27.72 7.95
C HIS A 55 9.05 -28.98 7.26
N TYR A 56 8.68 -29.22 5.97
CA TYR A 56 9.11 -30.37 5.21
C TYR A 56 10.61 -30.45 4.96
N LYS A 57 11.29 -29.29 4.94
CA LYS A 57 12.76 -29.21 4.95
C LYS A 57 13.24 -29.16 6.39
N THR A 58 14.37 -29.81 6.67
CA THR A 58 15.05 -29.65 7.95
C THR A 58 15.69 -28.27 8.02
N VAL A 59 15.23 -27.45 8.94
CA VAL A 59 15.74 -26.10 9.18
C VAL A 59 16.59 -26.11 10.43
N GLN A 60 17.83 -25.70 10.30
CA GLN A 60 18.76 -25.52 11.43
C GLN A 60 19.08 -24.04 11.61
N MET A 61 18.82 -23.55 12.81
CA MET A 61 19.22 -22.20 13.21
C MET A 61 20.75 -22.23 13.43
N ASN A 62 21.50 -21.60 12.54
CA ASN A 62 22.96 -21.57 12.57
C ASN A 62 23.48 -20.33 11.83
N ASP A 63 24.80 -20.10 11.90
CA ASP A 63 25.47 -18.94 11.31
C ASP A 63 25.22 -18.80 9.79
N VAL A 64 25.13 -19.92 9.06
CA VAL A 64 24.85 -19.88 7.61
C VAL A 64 23.45 -19.34 7.34
N LEU A 65 22.46 -19.86 8.04
CA LEU A 65 21.09 -19.39 7.93
C LEU A 65 20.98 -17.93 8.40
N SER A 66 21.64 -17.58 9.49
CA SER A 66 21.70 -16.23 10.04
C SER A 66 22.21 -15.24 8.99
N GLY A 67 23.36 -15.52 8.37
CA GLY A 67 23.93 -14.68 7.32
C GLY A 67 22.99 -14.51 6.12
N GLN A 68 22.32 -15.57 5.69
CA GLN A 68 21.36 -15.51 4.58
C GLN A 68 20.11 -14.65 4.92
N ILE A 69 19.63 -14.75 6.16
CA ILE A 69 18.49 -13.92 6.61
C ILE A 69 18.92 -12.46 6.65
N PHE A 70 20.09 -12.17 7.22
CA PHE A 70 20.64 -10.82 7.28
C PHE A 70 20.79 -10.21 5.90
N ASP A 71 21.45 -10.90 4.95
CA ASP A 71 21.64 -10.43 3.58
C ASP A 71 20.31 -10.10 2.90
N ARG A 72 19.34 -10.98 3.08
CA ARG A 72 18.02 -10.78 2.53
C ARG A 72 17.30 -9.60 3.17
N TYR A 73 17.45 -9.41 4.47
CA TYR A 73 16.85 -8.30 5.18
C TYR A 73 17.42 -6.97 4.70
N ILE A 74 18.73 -6.83 4.62
CA ILE A 74 19.40 -5.63 4.10
C ILE A 74 18.98 -5.38 2.64
N LYS A 75 18.97 -6.43 1.81
CA LYS A 75 18.52 -6.33 0.40
C LYS A 75 17.07 -5.87 0.28
N GLN A 76 16.16 -6.31 1.15
CA GLN A 76 14.77 -5.84 1.15
C GLN A 76 14.64 -4.36 1.55
N LEU A 77 15.49 -3.89 2.46
CA LEU A 77 15.49 -2.50 2.90
C LEU A 77 16.12 -1.56 1.86
N ASP A 78 17.14 -2.01 1.14
CA ASP A 78 17.84 -1.19 0.14
C ASP A 78 18.26 -2.01 -1.08
N PHE A 79 17.28 -2.50 -1.83
CA PHE A 79 17.49 -3.29 -3.05
C PHE A 79 18.36 -2.59 -4.09
N GLY A 80 18.16 -1.29 -4.27
CA GLY A 80 18.90 -0.46 -5.23
C GLY A 80 20.19 0.14 -4.69
N ARG A 81 20.59 -0.18 -3.46
CA ARG A 81 21.80 0.33 -2.79
C ARG A 81 21.95 1.84 -2.96
N ASN A 82 20.85 2.54 -2.65
CA ASN A 82 20.74 3.99 -2.81
C ASN A 82 20.14 4.70 -1.59
N VAL A 83 20.05 4.00 -0.47
CA VAL A 83 19.52 4.52 0.80
C VAL A 83 20.61 4.52 1.87
N PHE A 84 21.21 3.36 2.15
CA PHE A 84 22.29 3.23 3.13
C PHE A 84 23.62 3.75 2.56
N LEU A 85 24.49 4.20 3.46
CA LEU A 85 25.92 4.34 3.22
C LEU A 85 26.60 2.99 3.46
N LEU A 86 27.80 2.79 2.87
CA LEU A 86 28.63 1.62 3.15
C LEU A 86 28.89 1.48 4.65
N SER A 87 29.20 2.59 5.33
CA SER A 87 29.44 2.61 6.79
C SER A 87 28.22 2.18 7.61
N ASP A 88 27.00 2.46 7.15
CA ASP A 88 25.77 1.98 7.81
C ASP A 88 25.74 0.45 7.74
N VAL A 89 25.95 -0.12 6.56
CA VAL A 89 25.93 -1.58 6.33
C VAL A 89 27.04 -2.27 7.10
N GLU A 90 28.27 -1.73 7.08
CA GLU A 90 29.40 -2.25 7.86
C GLU A 90 29.12 -2.24 9.37
N SER A 91 28.41 -1.25 9.88
CA SER A 91 28.01 -1.19 11.28
C SER A 91 27.05 -2.31 11.68
N PHE A 92 26.27 -2.84 10.72
CA PHE A 92 25.34 -3.94 10.96
C PHE A 92 25.97 -5.32 10.86
N GLU A 93 27.16 -5.45 10.22
CA GLU A 93 27.84 -6.74 10.02
C GLU A 93 28.12 -7.49 11.32
N GLN A 94 28.29 -6.79 12.44
CA GLN A 94 28.45 -7.39 13.76
C GLN A 94 27.27 -8.29 14.18
N TYR A 95 26.06 -8.07 13.62
CA TYR A 95 24.84 -8.82 13.94
C TYR A 95 24.57 -9.95 12.95
N ARG A 96 25.36 -10.06 11.89
CA ARG A 96 25.14 -10.97 10.77
C ARG A 96 24.98 -12.43 11.20
N LEU A 97 25.78 -12.88 12.15
CA LEU A 97 25.77 -14.27 12.64
C LEU A 97 24.80 -14.49 13.81
N ASP A 98 24.16 -13.44 14.30
CA ASP A 98 23.22 -13.48 15.42
C ASP A 98 21.74 -13.39 15.00
N PHE A 99 21.44 -13.13 13.72
CA PHE A 99 20.08 -12.90 13.26
C PHE A 99 19.14 -14.09 13.48
N ASP A 100 19.62 -15.31 13.34
CA ASP A 100 18.88 -16.54 13.68
C ASP A 100 18.52 -16.58 15.17
N THR A 101 19.47 -16.25 16.05
CA THR A 101 19.28 -16.18 17.49
C THR A 101 18.34 -15.04 17.90
N VAL A 102 18.46 -13.87 17.27
CA VAL A 102 17.56 -12.71 17.44
C VAL A 102 16.11 -13.13 17.17
N ILE A 103 15.87 -13.78 16.04
CA ILE A 103 14.55 -14.26 15.63
C ILE A 103 14.07 -15.39 16.55
N ALA A 104 14.89 -16.40 16.82
CA ALA A 104 14.51 -17.54 17.64
C ALA A 104 14.15 -17.16 19.08
N ARG A 105 14.80 -16.15 19.64
CA ARG A 105 14.52 -15.62 20.98
C ARG A 105 13.45 -14.54 21.01
N GLY A 106 13.05 -14.02 19.85
CA GLY A 106 12.11 -12.89 19.73
C GLY A 106 12.66 -11.58 20.27
N LYS A 107 13.99 -11.38 20.23
CA LYS A 107 14.69 -10.16 20.62
C LYS A 107 14.99 -9.34 19.36
N LEU A 108 13.96 -8.72 18.82
CA LEU A 108 13.98 -8.13 17.49
C LEU A 108 14.55 -6.70 17.43
N ASP A 109 14.99 -6.15 18.55
CA ASP A 109 15.46 -4.75 18.69
C ASP A 109 16.44 -4.38 17.57
N VAL A 110 17.46 -5.22 17.33
CA VAL A 110 18.47 -4.97 16.28
C VAL A 110 17.84 -4.81 14.88
N ALA A 111 16.85 -5.63 14.55
CA ALA A 111 16.20 -5.52 13.26
C ALA A 111 15.41 -4.21 13.15
N TYR A 112 14.79 -3.79 14.25
CA TYR A 112 14.09 -2.51 14.31
C TYR A 112 15.06 -1.32 14.25
N ASP A 113 16.22 -1.39 14.91
CA ASP A 113 17.24 -0.34 14.82
C ASP A 113 17.73 -0.15 13.38
N ILE A 114 18.00 -1.24 12.66
CA ILE A 114 18.37 -1.21 11.23
C ILE A 114 17.24 -0.59 10.39
N TYR A 115 15.99 -0.96 10.65
CA TYR A 115 14.85 -0.41 9.94
C TYR A 115 14.66 1.07 10.23
N ASN A 116 14.79 1.50 11.47
CA ASN A 116 14.68 2.90 11.88
C ASN A 116 15.74 3.75 11.18
N LEU A 117 16.98 3.26 11.08
CA LEU A 117 18.00 3.97 10.30
C LEU A 117 17.61 4.03 8.82
N ASN A 118 17.03 2.96 8.26
CA ASN A 118 16.53 2.97 6.88
C ASN A 118 15.44 4.03 6.67
N LEU A 119 14.50 4.17 7.61
CA LEU A 119 13.47 5.22 7.55
C LEU A 119 14.10 6.61 7.56
N GLN A 120 15.05 6.86 8.45
CA GLN A 120 15.75 8.13 8.52
C GLN A 120 16.49 8.44 7.22
N ARG A 121 17.30 7.49 6.73
CA ARG A 121 18.03 7.66 5.46
C ARG A 121 17.09 7.91 4.28
N ARG A 122 15.95 7.22 4.21
CA ARG A 122 14.94 7.46 3.16
C ARG A 122 14.34 8.85 3.27
N LEU A 123 14.04 9.34 4.46
CA LEU A 123 13.55 10.71 4.65
C LEU A 123 14.56 11.71 4.11
N GLU A 124 15.83 11.64 4.55
CA GLU A 124 16.92 12.48 4.06
C GLU A 124 17.02 12.47 2.52
N ARG A 125 16.86 11.30 1.90
CA ARG A 125 16.92 11.15 0.43
C ARG A 125 15.74 11.81 -0.27
N TYR A 126 14.54 11.67 0.26
CA TYR A 126 13.36 12.30 -0.36
C TYR A 126 13.35 13.81 -0.16
N GLU A 127 13.78 14.31 0.97
CA GLU A 127 13.98 15.74 1.22
C GLU A 127 15.05 16.31 0.26
N TYR A 128 16.18 15.63 0.13
CA TYR A 128 17.20 16.01 -0.85
C TYR A 128 16.65 16.00 -2.28
N ALA A 129 15.86 15.00 -2.66
CA ALA A 129 15.23 14.96 -3.97
C ALA A 129 14.30 16.15 -4.22
N LEU A 130 13.58 16.63 -3.21
CA LEU A 130 12.75 17.82 -3.31
C LEU A 130 13.59 19.07 -3.58
N THR A 131 14.74 19.24 -2.92
CA THR A 131 15.64 20.39 -3.19
C THR A 131 16.18 20.36 -4.62
N GLN A 132 16.42 19.17 -5.19
CA GLN A 132 16.88 19.05 -6.57
C GLN A 132 15.83 19.49 -7.61
N LEU A 133 14.55 19.52 -7.23
CA LEU A 133 13.46 19.97 -8.10
C LEU A 133 13.29 21.50 -8.11
N GLU A 134 13.94 22.23 -7.22
CA GLU A 134 13.85 23.71 -7.19
C GLU A 134 14.42 24.35 -8.44
N THR A 135 15.40 23.70 -9.07
CA THR A 135 16.08 24.18 -10.27
C THR A 135 15.91 23.22 -11.43
N LYS A 136 15.61 23.76 -12.63
CA LYS A 136 15.50 22.96 -13.85
C LYS A 136 16.86 22.33 -14.20
N PHE A 137 16.83 21.02 -14.48
CA PHE A 137 18.01 20.29 -14.94
C PHE A 137 18.44 20.72 -16.36
N ASP A 138 19.74 20.75 -16.55
CA ASP A 138 20.35 20.89 -17.88
C ASP A 138 20.47 19.49 -18.51
N PHE A 139 19.60 19.20 -19.47
CA PHE A 139 19.59 17.94 -20.20
C PHE A 139 20.52 17.91 -21.41
N SER A 140 21.26 19.02 -21.72
CA SER A 140 22.25 19.04 -22.78
C SER A 140 23.56 18.38 -22.35
N LYS A 141 23.80 18.23 -21.06
CA LYS A 141 24.99 17.57 -20.51
C LYS A 141 24.91 16.07 -20.71
N ASP A 142 25.97 15.48 -21.24
CA ASP A 142 26.12 14.04 -21.37
C ASP A 142 26.43 13.43 -20.01
N GLU A 143 25.38 12.93 -19.34
CA GLU A 143 25.43 12.27 -18.06
C GLU A 143 24.67 10.96 -18.15
N SER A 144 25.13 9.95 -17.44
CA SER A 144 24.49 8.64 -17.40
C SER A 144 23.98 8.31 -16.00
N TYR A 145 22.85 7.62 -15.93
CA TYR A 145 22.32 7.04 -14.70
C TYR A 145 22.11 5.54 -14.88
N TYR A 146 22.79 4.75 -14.04
CA TYR A 146 22.65 3.30 -14.03
C TYR A 146 21.49 2.92 -13.09
N TYR A 147 20.36 2.53 -13.65
CA TYR A 147 19.13 2.27 -12.90
C TYR A 147 19.08 0.88 -12.25
N ASP A 148 19.73 -0.14 -12.85
CA ASP A 148 19.84 -1.48 -12.28
C ASP A 148 21.00 -1.52 -11.29
N ARG A 149 20.66 -1.36 -10.00
CA ARG A 149 21.64 -1.18 -8.95
C ARG A 149 21.67 -2.33 -7.94
N GLU A 150 21.03 -3.47 -8.23
CA GLU A 150 20.96 -4.61 -7.31
C GLU A 150 22.33 -5.01 -6.78
N ASP A 151 23.35 -5.01 -7.64
CA ASP A 151 24.72 -5.40 -7.31
C ASP A 151 25.72 -4.23 -7.32
N ALA A 152 25.24 -2.99 -7.37
CA ALA A 152 26.11 -1.81 -7.30
C ALA A 152 26.74 -1.68 -5.91
N PRO A 153 27.91 -1.04 -5.75
CA PRO A 153 28.44 -0.72 -4.42
C PRO A 153 27.53 0.28 -3.69
N TRP A 154 27.49 0.21 -2.36
CA TRP A 154 26.94 1.31 -1.56
C TRP A 154 27.83 2.53 -1.62
N ALA A 155 27.25 3.73 -1.57
CA ALA A 155 27.99 4.97 -1.53
C ALA A 155 28.86 5.05 -0.27
N ILE A 156 30.10 5.47 -0.42
CA ILE A 156 31.06 5.57 0.70
C ILE A 156 30.92 6.89 1.48
N SER A 157 30.19 7.85 0.91
CA SER A 157 29.99 9.17 1.52
C SER A 157 28.62 9.74 1.17
N GLU A 158 28.17 10.68 1.97
CA GLU A 158 26.96 11.42 1.70
C GLU A 158 27.02 12.20 0.38
N THR A 159 28.20 12.74 0.04
CA THR A 159 28.41 13.44 -1.22
C THR A 159 28.17 12.52 -2.43
N GLU A 160 28.69 11.29 -2.38
CA GLU A 160 28.47 10.29 -3.44
C GLU A 160 27.01 9.87 -3.52
N LEU A 161 26.36 9.66 -2.37
CA LEU A 161 24.96 9.34 -2.30
C LEU A 161 24.06 10.48 -2.81
N ASN A 162 24.42 11.74 -2.52
CA ASN A 162 23.74 12.92 -3.02
C ASN A 162 23.86 13.02 -4.54
N GLU A 163 25.03 12.76 -5.10
CA GLU A 163 25.25 12.76 -6.56
C GLU A 163 24.45 11.65 -7.25
N LEU A 164 24.39 10.47 -6.65
CA LEU A 164 23.54 9.38 -7.11
C LEU A 164 22.07 9.80 -7.16
N TRP A 165 21.57 10.45 -6.09
CA TRP A 165 20.20 10.91 -6.03
C TRP A 165 19.91 12.08 -6.97
N ARG A 166 20.87 13.00 -7.15
CA ARG A 166 20.78 14.05 -8.18
C ARG A 166 20.57 13.43 -9.57
N SER A 167 21.40 12.44 -9.91
CA SER A 167 21.33 11.73 -11.20
C SER A 167 20.01 10.96 -11.34
N LYS A 168 19.52 10.34 -10.27
CA LYS A 168 18.22 9.66 -10.23
C LYS A 168 17.06 10.62 -10.48
N VAL A 169 17.03 11.76 -9.79
CA VAL A 169 15.98 12.78 -9.98
C VAL A 169 16.03 13.36 -11.38
N LYS A 170 17.24 13.63 -11.91
CA LYS A 170 17.43 14.07 -13.30
C LYS A 170 16.89 13.05 -14.31
N TYR A 171 17.16 11.76 -14.10
CA TYR A 171 16.64 10.68 -14.92
C TYR A 171 15.11 10.60 -14.90
N ASP A 172 14.50 10.67 -13.71
CA ASP A 172 13.04 10.69 -13.55
C ASP A 172 12.42 11.92 -14.26
N ALA A 173 13.06 13.08 -14.14
CA ALA A 173 12.65 14.32 -14.81
C ALA A 173 12.80 14.23 -16.33
N LEU A 174 13.88 13.65 -16.84
CA LEU A 174 14.10 13.43 -18.27
C LEU A 174 12.99 12.57 -18.86
N ASN A 175 12.65 11.47 -18.21
CA ASN A 175 11.58 10.57 -18.67
C ASN A 175 10.23 11.30 -18.81
N LEU A 176 9.89 12.18 -17.86
CA LEU A 176 8.68 13.00 -17.95
C LEU A 176 8.78 14.04 -19.09
N THR A 177 9.92 14.66 -19.26
CA THR A 177 10.17 15.64 -20.34
C THR A 177 10.05 14.99 -21.72
N LEU A 178 10.59 13.79 -21.90
CA LEU A 178 10.47 13.02 -23.15
C LEU A 178 9.03 12.64 -23.50
N THR A 179 8.12 12.62 -22.50
CA THR A 179 6.68 12.46 -22.73
C THR A 179 5.96 13.78 -23.02
N GLY A 180 6.70 14.87 -23.28
CA GLY A 180 6.18 16.18 -23.67
C GLY A 180 5.75 17.07 -22.50
N LYS A 181 6.17 16.76 -21.25
CA LYS A 181 5.84 17.61 -20.11
C LYS A 181 6.85 18.74 -19.94
N GLU A 182 6.34 19.96 -19.81
CA GLU A 182 7.14 21.14 -19.47
C GLU A 182 7.60 21.09 -18.01
N TRP A 183 8.73 21.79 -17.70
CA TRP A 183 9.36 21.75 -16.39
C TRP A 183 8.42 22.02 -15.20
N PRO A 184 7.53 23.03 -15.21
CA PRO A 184 6.61 23.22 -14.07
C PRO A 184 5.74 22.00 -13.78
N LYS A 185 5.33 21.25 -14.83
CA LYS A 185 4.55 20.03 -14.66
C LYS A 185 5.40 18.84 -14.20
N VAL A 186 6.66 18.77 -14.64
CA VAL A 186 7.62 17.77 -14.14
C VAL A 186 7.86 17.99 -12.65
N GLN A 187 8.12 19.24 -12.24
CA GLN A 187 8.34 19.64 -10.86
C GLN A 187 7.11 19.30 -9.96
N GLU A 188 5.91 19.61 -10.43
CA GLU A 188 4.67 19.25 -9.73
C GLU A 188 4.54 17.74 -9.51
N ILE A 189 4.72 16.94 -10.59
CA ILE A 189 4.54 15.48 -10.54
C ILE A 189 5.58 14.84 -9.63
N LEU A 190 6.86 15.16 -9.79
CA LEU A 190 7.93 14.56 -8.97
C LEU A 190 7.84 15.05 -7.54
N GLY A 191 7.53 16.32 -7.32
CA GLY A 191 7.30 16.88 -5.99
C GLY A 191 6.16 16.16 -5.25
N LYS A 192 5.03 15.91 -5.91
CA LYS A 192 3.95 15.09 -5.35
C LYS A 192 4.43 13.66 -5.01
N ARG A 193 5.21 13.01 -5.89
CA ARG A 193 5.73 11.65 -5.63
C ARG A 193 6.59 11.60 -4.37
N TYR A 194 7.54 12.54 -4.20
CA TYR A 194 8.43 12.54 -3.05
C TYR A 194 7.69 12.92 -1.75
N ARG A 195 6.82 13.93 -1.77
CA ARG A 195 5.97 14.25 -0.60
C ARG A 195 5.08 13.07 -0.19
N TYR A 196 4.48 12.37 -1.15
CA TYR A 196 3.72 11.15 -0.88
C TYR A 196 4.60 10.04 -0.29
N ALA A 197 5.84 9.86 -0.80
CA ALA A 197 6.79 8.90 -0.24
C ALA A 197 7.16 9.25 1.20
N ILE A 198 7.41 10.53 1.52
CA ILE A 198 7.65 10.99 2.90
C ILE A 198 6.43 10.69 3.79
N LYS A 199 5.23 11.01 3.34
CA LYS A 199 4.00 10.69 4.07
C LYS A 199 3.91 9.19 4.38
N ARG A 200 4.20 8.34 3.40
CA ARG A 200 4.20 6.88 3.58
C ARG A 200 5.24 6.40 4.60
N LEU A 201 6.43 7.01 4.62
CA LEU A 201 7.43 6.69 5.66
C LEU A 201 6.93 7.03 7.07
N LYS A 202 6.30 8.19 7.24
CA LYS A 202 5.73 8.62 8.54
C LYS A 202 4.57 7.72 9.02
N GLN A 203 3.93 7.00 8.11
CA GLN A 203 2.85 6.05 8.38
C GLN A 203 3.33 4.62 8.59
N SER A 204 4.65 4.36 8.65
CA SER A 204 5.17 3.03 8.94
C SER A 204 4.79 2.58 10.34
N GLU A 205 4.44 1.30 10.47
CA GLU A 205 4.00 0.68 11.72
C GLU A 205 4.96 -0.45 12.14
N SER A 206 4.93 -0.79 13.42
CA SER A 206 5.75 -1.87 13.98
C SER A 206 5.53 -3.22 13.29
N GLU A 207 4.29 -3.54 12.91
CA GLU A 207 3.95 -4.75 12.15
C GLU A 207 4.60 -4.78 10.75
N ASP A 208 4.79 -3.62 10.10
CA ASP A 208 5.47 -3.56 8.80
C ASP A 208 6.92 -4.06 8.91
N VAL A 209 7.64 -3.67 9.98
CA VAL A 209 9.00 -4.14 10.27
C VAL A 209 9.00 -5.64 10.55
N PHE A 210 8.11 -6.09 11.44
CA PHE A 210 7.99 -7.49 11.81
C PHE A 210 7.73 -8.37 10.58
N GLN A 211 6.83 -7.94 9.70
CA GLN A 211 6.54 -8.66 8.46
C GLN A 211 7.76 -8.77 7.54
N ILE A 212 8.59 -7.71 7.41
CA ILE A 212 9.81 -7.73 6.61
C ILE A 212 10.83 -8.71 7.20
N VAL A 213 11.05 -8.67 8.51
CA VAL A 213 11.97 -9.58 9.22
C VAL A 213 11.54 -11.04 9.05
N MET A 214 10.25 -11.34 9.32
CA MET A 214 9.72 -12.70 9.21
C MET A 214 9.72 -13.21 7.77
N ASN A 215 9.48 -12.35 6.79
CA ASN A 215 9.58 -12.73 5.38
C ASN A 215 11.03 -12.88 4.92
N SER A 216 11.98 -12.16 5.49
CA SER A 216 13.40 -12.42 5.24
C SER A 216 13.78 -13.83 5.70
N PHE A 217 13.31 -14.25 6.87
CA PHE A 217 13.51 -15.61 7.37
C PHE A 217 12.77 -16.65 6.53
N ALA A 218 11.47 -16.49 6.32
CA ALA A 218 10.62 -17.46 5.62
C ALA A 218 11.14 -17.75 4.19
N ARG A 219 11.52 -16.71 3.46
CA ARG A 219 12.00 -16.81 2.07
C ARG A 219 13.39 -17.40 1.90
N VAL A 220 14.20 -17.39 2.95
CA VAL A 220 15.48 -18.11 2.98
C VAL A 220 15.24 -19.59 3.23
N VAL A 221 14.30 -19.94 4.09
CA VAL A 221 13.93 -21.34 4.33
C VAL A 221 13.36 -21.97 3.05
N GLU A 222 12.42 -21.28 2.41
CA GLU A 222 11.78 -21.75 1.18
C GLU A 222 11.18 -20.56 0.39
N PRO A 223 11.45 -20.44 -0.93
CA PRO A 223 11.06 -19.27 -1.73
C PRO A 223 9.55 -18.99 -1.78
N HIS A 224 8.69 -19.97 -1.58
CA HIS A 224 7.24 -19.84 -1.64
C HIS A 224 6.58 -19.67 -0.25
N THR A 225 7.37 -19.81 0.82
CA THR A 225 6.88 -19.60 2.19
C THR A 225 6.87 -18.11 2.53
N SER A 226 5.79 -17.63 3.12
CA SER A 226 5.64 -16.22 3.54
C SER A 226 4.95 -16.13 4.89
N TYR A 227 5.35 -15.16 5.67
CA TYR A 227 4.59 -14.65 6.80
C TYR A 227 3.55 -13.65 6.28
N LEU A 228 2.33 -13.78 6.74
CA LEU A 228 1.27 -12.81 6.53
C LEU A 228 0.98 -12.11 7.87
N SER A 229 1.03 -10.78 7.87
CA SER A 229 0.52 -10.00 9.01
C SER A 229 -0.96 -10.34 9.27
N PRO A 230 -1.50 -10.08 10.46
CA PRO A 230 -2.90 -10.37 10.77
C PRO A 230 -3.88 -9.82 9.71
N ARG A 231 -3.70 -8.57 9.27
CA ARG A 231 -4.50 -7.97 8.19
C ARG A 231 -4.36 -8.71 6.85
N ASN A 232 -3.16 -9.09 6.48
CA ASN A 232 -2.92 -9.81 5.22
C ASN A 232 -3.45 -11.26 5.29
N ALA A 233 -3.37 -11.91 6.47
CA ALA A 233 -3.96 -13.22 6.69
C ALA A 233 -5.49 -13.17 6.60
N GLU A 234 -6.12 -12.15 7.16
CA GLU A 234 -7.57 -11.92 7.03
C GLU A 234 -7.99 -11.69 5.57
N ARG A 235 -7.22 -10.86 4.84
CA ARG A 235 -7.45 -10.64 3.40
C ARG A 235 -7.31 -11.92 2.60
N PHE A 236 -6.29 -12.73 2.88
CA PHE A 236 -6.11 -14.03 2.27
C PHE A 236 -7.29 -14.98 2.56
N GLN A 237 -7.80 -15.00 3.80
CA GLN A 237 -8.99 -15.79 4.17
C GLN A 237 -10.24 -15.31 3.42
N MET A 238 -10.44 -14.00 3.27
CA MET A 238 -11.55 -13.46 2.47
C MET A 238 -11.48 -13.90 1.02
N ASP A 239 -10.29 -13.86 0.42
CA ASP A 239 -10.06 -14.32 -0.95
C ASP A 239 -10.32 -15.82 -1.10
N MET A 240 -9.89 -16.62 -0.13
CA MET A 240 -10.13 -18.07 -0.14
C MET A 240 -11.59 -18.44 0.12
N ASN A 241 -12.31 -17.64 0.88
CA ASN A 241 -13.74 -17.88 1.17
C ASN A 241 -14.68 -17.25 0.13
N LEU A 242 -14.16 -16.46 -0.81
CA LEU A 242 -14.93 -15.61 -1.74
C LEU A 242 -16.01 -14.82 -1.02
N SER A 243 -15.75 -14.39 0.19
CA SER A 243 -16.72 -13.63 0.98
C SER A 243 -16.03 -12.72 1.97
N LEU A 244 -16.65 -11.57 2.20
CA LEU A 244 -16.23 -10.60 3.20
C LEU A 244 -17.43 -10.10 3.99
N GLU A 245 -17.19 -9.59 5.21
CA GLU A 245 -18.20 -8.88 5.99
C GLU A 245 -17.90 -7.38 5.98
N GLY A 246 -18.90 -6.59 5.60
CA GLY A 246 -18.72 -5.15 5.45
C GLY A 246 -19.82 -4.49 4.62
N ILE A 247 -19.48 -3.42 3.94
CA ILE A 247 -20.42 -2.63 3.14
C ILE A 247 -20.47 -3.02 1.66
N GLY A 248 -19.47 -3.73 1.13
CA GLY A 248 -19.40 -4.08 -0.31
C GLY A 248 -18.95 -2.92 -1.19
N ALA A 249 -17.89 -2.22 -0.80
CA ALA A 249 -17.22 -1.22 -1.61
C ALA A 249 -15.74 -1.57 -1.75
N VAL A 250 -15.20 -1.41 -2.95
CA VAL A 250 -13.76 -1.46 -3.21
C VAL A 250 -13.22 -0.05 -3.01
N LEU A 251 -12.22 0.08 -2.15
CA LEU A 251 -11.64 1.35 -1.77
C LEU A 251 -10.21 1.48 -2.28
N ARG A 252 -9.78 2.70 -2.56
CA ARG A 252 -8.40 3.05 -2.90
C ARG A 252 -7.97 4.34 -2.20
N ALA A 253 -6.67 4.49 -1.96
CA ALA A 253 -6.12 5.77 -1.56
C ALA A 253 -5.90 6.66 -2.79
N GLU A 254 -6.32 7.92 -2.68
CA GLU A 254 -6.08 8.95 -3.68
C GLU A 254 -5.77 10.27 -2.98
N GLU A 255 -4.51 10.70 -3.04
CA GLU A 255 -3.97 11.82 -2.24
C GLU A 255 -4.22 11.57 -0.74
N ASP A 256 -4.98 12.44 -0.08
CA ASP A 256 -5.31 12.33 1.34
C ASP A 256 -6.64 11.63 1.62
N TYR A 257 -7.33 11.19 0.58
CA TYR A 257 -8.66 10.62 0.70
C TYR A 257 -8.71 9.11 0.46
N THR A 258 -9.58 8.45 1.20
CA THR A 258 -10.06 7.11 0.86
C THR A 258 -11.24 7.25 -0.11
N VAL A 259 -11.07 6.75 -1.33
CA VAL A 259 -12.02 6.92 -2.44
C VAL A 259 -12.68 5.59 -2.77
N ILE A 260 -13.99 5.62 -3.03
CA ILE A 260 -14.72 4.47 -3.53
C ILE A 260 -14.34 4.23 -5.00
N GLN A 261 -13.66 3.12 -5.28
CA GLN A 261 -13.29 2.73 -6.63
C GLN A 261 -14.46 2.10 -7.37
N SER A 262 -15.15 1.16 -6.71
CA SER A 262 -16.33 0.47 -7.24
C SER A 262 -17.22 -0.06 -6.13
N ILE A 263 -18.47 -0.36 -6.45
CA ILE A 263 -19.46 -0.96 -5.55
C ILE A 263 -19.66 -2.41 -5.98
N VAL A 264 -19.69 -3.32 -4.99
CA VAL A 264 -19.95 -4.74 -5.25
C VAL A 264 -21.46 -4.95 -5.43
N THR A 265 -21.85 -5.45 -6.58
CA THR A 265 -23.25 -5.70 -6.93
C THR A 265 -23.94 -6.61 -5.91
N GLY A 266 -25.13 -6.25 -5.46
CA GLY A 266 -25.89 -6.98 -4.45
C GLY A 266 -25.42 -6.78 -3.01
N GLY A 267 -24.32 -6.05 -2.79
CA GLY A 267 -23.82 -5.71 -1.45
C GLY A 267 -24.65 -4.62 -0.74
N PRO A 268 -24.41 -4.38 0.55
CA PRO A 268 -25.13 -3.33 1.31
C PRO A 268 -25.00 -1.93 0.71
N ALA A 269 -23.81 -1.55 0.23
CA ALA A 269 -23.59 -0.25 -0.41
C ALA A 269 -24.41 -0.10 -1.70
N ASP A 270 -24.49 -1.15 -2.53
CA ASP A 270 -25.29 -1.20 -3.74
C ASP A 270 -26.78 -1.06 -3.40
N LYS A 271 -27.28 -1.87 -2.48
CA LYS A 271 -28.68 -1.84 -2.02
C LYS A 271 -29.09 -0.50 -1.42
N SER A 272 -28.14 0.20 -0.78
CA SER A 272 -28.44 1.53 -0.20
C SER A 272 -28.65 2.59 -1.29
N ASN A 273 -28.04 2.41 -2.46
CA ASN A 273 -28.02 3.35 -3.58
C ASN A 273 -27.57 4.78 -3.19
N GLN A 274 -26.81 4.89 -2.08
CA GLN A 274 -26.38 6.18 -1.53
C GLN A 274 -24.90 6.48 -1.81
N LEU A 275 -24.11 5.46 -2.13
CA LEU A 275 -22.69 5.58 -2.45
C LEU A 275 -22.45 5.38 -3.94
N LYS A 276 -21.45 6.09 -4.47
CA LYS A 276 -21.07 6.02 -5.89
C LYS A 276 -19.55 5.88 -6.04
N PRO A 277 -19.06 5.30 -7.15
CA PRO A 277 -17.65 5.41 -7.52
C PRO A 277 -17.20 6.87 -7.53
N LYS A 278 -15.95 7.12 -7.08
CA LYS A 278 -15.30 8.41 -6.87
C LYS A 278 -15.78 9.20 -5.64
N ASP A 279 -16.76 8.74 -4.89
CA ASP A 279 -17.09 9.34 -3.60
C ASP A 279 -15.88 9.22 -2.66
N ARG A 280 -15.56 10.29 -1.90
CA ARG A 280 -14.46 10.39 -0.94
C ARG A 280 -14.99 10.23 0.47
N ILE A 281 -14.42 9.31 1.24
CA ILE A 281 -14.78 9.08 2.64
C ILE A 281 -13.91 9.99 3.49
N VAL A 282 -14.53 10.86 4.27
CA VAL A 282 -13.85 11.83 5.13
C VAL A 282 -14.07 11.57 6.61
N GLY A 283 -15.07 10.77 6.98
CA GLY A 283 -15.32 10.39 8.36
C GLY A 283 -16.02 9.05 8.46
N VAL A 284 -15.70 8.30 9.52
CA VAL A 284 -16.30 6.99 9.83
C VAL A 284 -16.80 7.01 11.27
N SER A 285 -17.94 6.37 11.54
CA SER A 285 -18.49 6.22 12.88
C SER A 285 -19.11 4.85 13.05
N GLN A 286 -18.94 4.25 14.23
CA GLN A 286 -19.58 2.99 14.61
C GLN A 286 -20.95 3.29 15.24
N GLY A 287 -22.01 2.75 14.65
CA GLY A 287 -23.37 2.97 15.17
C GLY A 287 -23.74 4.44 15.34
N GLU A 288 -23.92 4.87 16.57
CA GLU A 288 -24.28 6.26 16.93
C GLU A 288 -23.13 7.05 17.57
N GLU A 289 -21.91 6.52 17.56
CA GLU A 289 -20.72 7.17 18.11
C GLU A 289 -20.35 8.44 17.33
N LYS A 290 -19.37 9.20 17.84
CA LYS A 290 -18.81 10.35 17.12
C LYS A 290 -18.10 9.88 15.85
N PHE A 291 -18.09 10.73 14.84
CA PHE A 291 -17.29 10.51 13.66
C PHE A 291 -15.81 10.69 13.97
N GLU A 292 -15.01 9.75 13.50
CA GLU A 292 -13.57 9.88 13.39
C GLU A 292 -13.24 10.47 12.02
N ASP A 293 -12.46 11.55 11.99
CA ASP A 293 -11.92 12.10 10.75
C ASP A 293 -10.83 11.17 10.23
N VAL A 294 -10.99 10.71 9.00
CA VAL A 294 -10.08 9.74 8.38
C VAL A 294 -9.28 10.32 7.21
N ILE A 295 -9.32 11.65 7.03
CA ILE A 295 -8.53 12.33 5.99
C ILE A 295 -7.05 12.11 6.30
N GLY A 296 -6.29 11.66 5.32
CA GLY A 296 -4.85 11.43 5.50
C GLY A 296 -4.46 10.12 6.15
N TRP A 297 -5.41 9.30 6.61
CA TRP A 297 -5.13 8.00 7.21
C TRP A 297 -4.63 6.98 6.18
N ARG A 298 -3.98 5.92 6.66
CA ARG A 298 -3.68 4.75 5.84
C ARG A 298 -4.99 4.11 5.38
N LEU A 299 -5.02 3.70 4.11
CA LEU A 299 -6.21 3.02 3.55
C LEU A 299 -6.64 1.81 4.38
N ASP A 300 -5.67 1.02 4.85
CA ASP A 300 -5.94 -0.19 5.61
C ASP A 300 -6.64 0.13 6.95
N ASP A 301 -6.28 1.22 7.63
CA ASP A 301 -6.91 1.64 8.89
C ASP A 301 -8.36 2.10 8.65
N VAL A 302 -8.58 2.86 7.58
CA VAL A 302 -9.94 3.26 7.18
C VAL A 302 -10.79 2.05 6.81
N VAL A 303 -10.22 1.09 6.09
CA VAL A 303 -10.89 -0.18 5.74
C VAL A 303 -11.27 -0.97 6.99
N ASP A 304 -10.39 -1.03 8.00
CA ASP A 304 -10.67 -1.75 9.25
C ASP A 304 -11.82 -1.09 10.04
N LEU A 305 -11.94 0.25 10.02
CA LEU A 305 -13.09 0.95 10.59
C LEU A 305 -14.39 0.69 9.81
N ILE A 306 -14.32 0.54 8.49
CA ILE A 306 -15.50 0.34 7.63
C ILE A 306 -15.98 -1.10 7.67
N LYS A 307 -15.08 -2.08 7.74
CA LYS A 307 -15.42 -3.49 7.95
C LYS A 307 -16.06 -3.69 9.32
N GLY A 308 -16.64 -4.85 9.52
CA GLY A 308 -17.18 -5.28 10.80
C GLY A 308 -18.24 -6.35 10.66
N PRO A 309 -18.69 -6.94 11.77
CA PRO A 309 -19.57 -8.10 11.76
C PRO A 309 -20.90 -7.80 11.08
N LYS A 310 -21.43 -8.81 10.41
CA LYS A 310 -22.77 -8.78 9.80
C LYS A 310 -23.81 -8.27 10.79
N GLY A 311 -24.69 -7.36 10.35
CA GLY A 311 -25.75 -6.75 11.14
C GLY A 311 -25.33 -5.51 11.94
N SER A 312 -24.04 -5.24 12.08
CA SER A 312 -23.57 -4.00 12.68
C SER A 312 -23.73 -2.80 11.73
N LYS A 313 -23.90 -1.59 12.29
CA LYS A 313 -24.13 -0.36 11.55
C LYS A 313 -22.86 0.48 11.51
N VAL A 314 -22.49 0.95 10.33
CA VAL A 314 -21.46 1.97 10.11
C VAL A 314 -22.08 3.21 9.50
N ARG A 315 -21.64 4.39 9.90
CA ARG A 315 -21.99 5.66 9.28
C ARG A 315 -20.75 6.26 8.64
N LEU A 316 -20.88 6.73 7.43
CA LEU A 316 -19.81 7.34 6.65
C LEU A 316 -20.16 8.81 6.39
N GLN A 317 -19.22 9.69 6.62
CA GLN A 317 -19.24 11.04 6.05
C GLN A 317 -18.57 10.99 4.69
N VAL A 318 -19.29 11.44 3.68
CA VAL A 318 -18.90 11.25 2.28
C VAL A 318 -19.02 12.56 1.52
N LEU A 319 -17.96 12.92 0.82
CA LEU A 319 -17.95 13.97 -0.21
C LEU A 319 -18.22 13.33 -1.56
N SER A 320 -19.17 13.89 -2.33
CA SER A 320 -19.40 13.41 -3.70
C SER A 320 -18.15 13.58 -4.57
N GLY A 321 -17.88 12.61 -5.44
CA GLY A 321 -16.79 12.71 -6.41
C GLY A 321 -16.92 13.89 -7.39
N GLU A 322 -18.11 14.47 -7.50
CA GLU A 322 -18.43 15.66 -8.32
C GLU A 322 -18.43 16.96 -7.50
N ALA A 323 -18.24 16.89 -6.17
CA ALA A 323 -18.26 18.08 -5.32
C ALA A 323 -17.06 18.99 -5.62
N ILE A 324 -17.37 20.28 -5.83
CA ILE A 324 -16.38 21.33 -6.10
C ILE A 324 -15.74 21.82 -4.78
N ASP A 325 -16.50 21.72 -3.67
CA ASP A 325 -16.07 22.14 -2.35
C ASP A 325 -16.34 21.08 -1.29
N GLU A 326 -15.67 21.21 -0.13
CA GLU A 326 -15.80 20.30 1.01
C GLU A 326 -17.04 20.57 1.88
N SER A 327 -17.87 21.54 1.51
CA SER A 327 -19.04 21.95 2.31
C SER A 327 -20.24 21.00 2.19
N SER A 328 -20.26 20.13 1.19
CA SER A 328 -21.39 19.24 0.91
C SER A 328 -21.15 17.79 1.39
N VAL A 329 -20.79 17.63 2.67
CA VAL A 329 -20.67 16.30 3.28
C VAL A 329 -22.04 15.69 3.51
N LYS A 330 -22.28 14.51 2.95
CA LYS A 330 -23.46 13.68 3.25
C LYS A 330 -23.11 12.60 4.27
N VAL A 331 -24.07 12.25 5.14
CA VAL A 331 -23.95 11.10 6.04
C VAL A 331 -24.71 9.93 5.46
N VAL A 332 -24.02 8.81 5.27
CA VAL A 332 -24.59 7.56 4.76
C VAL A 332 -24.47 6.50 5.84
N ALA A 333 -25.61 5.91 6.24
CA ALA A 333 -25.65 4.82 7.20
C ALA A 333 -25.88 3.49 6.48
N ILE A 334 -25.00 2.52 6.73
CA ILE A 334 -25.07 1.20 6.11
C ILE A 334 -25.02 0.12 7.18
N VAL A 335 -25.90 -0.87 7.08
CA VAL A 335 -25.84 -2.09 7.88
C VAL A 335 -24.94 -3.06 7.13
N ARG A 336 -23.89 -3.52 7.80
CA ARG A 336 -22.93 -4.48 7.23
C ARG A 336 -23.60 -5.84 7.03
N ASP A 337 -23.19 -6.52 5.97
CA ASP A 337 -23.65 -7.89 5.69
C ASP A 337 -22.49 -8.73 5.16
N LYS A 338 -22.72 -10.03 5.08
CA LYS A 338 -21.86 -10.95 4.37
C LYS A 338 -22.07 -10.75 2.86
N ILE A 339 -21.00 -10.44 2.17
CA ILE A 339 -20.98 -10.20 0.74
C ILE A 339 -20.27 -11.37 0.07
N ILE A 340 -20.93 -12.01 -0.89
CA ILE A 340 -20.36 -13.10 -1.68
C ILE A 340 -19.80 -12.51 -2.97
N LEU A 341 -18.56 -12.84 -3.28
CA LEU A 341 -17.87 -12.37 -4.49
C LEU A 341 -18.17 -13.33 -5.65
N GLU A 342 -19.43 -13.37 -6.09
CA GLU A 342 -19.88 -14.30 -7.15
C GLU A 342 -19.13 -14.10 -8.47
N ASP A 343 -18.62 -12.89 -8.73
CA ASP A 343 -17.84 -12.62 -9.93
C ASP A 343 -16.47 -13.28 -9.94
N ARG A 344 -15.98 -13.72 -8.79
CA ARG A 344 -14.71 -14.44 -8.61
C ARG A 344 -14.88 -15.95 -8.49
N ALA A 345 -16.12 -16.46 -8.47
CA ALA A 345 -16.41 -17.88 -8.43
C ALA A 345 -16.23 -18.53 -9.81
N ALA A 346 -16.10 -19.86 -9.82
CA ALA A 346 -16.10 -20.64 -11.06
C ALA A 346 -17.44 -20.43 -11.79
N LYS A 347 -17.38 -20.20 -13.10
CA LYS A 347 -18.56 -19.98 -13.97
C LYS A 347 -18.42 -20.80 -15.23
N SER A 348 -19.55 -21.26 -15.76
CA SER A 348 -19.58 -21.96 -17.05
C SER A 348 -20.30 -21.16 -18.13
N GLU A 349 -19.84 -21.35 -19.34
CA GLU A 349 -20.44 -20.81 -20.56
C GLU A 349 -20.53 -21.90 -21.63
N VAL A 350 -21.53 -21.81 -22.52
CA VAL A 350 -21.72 -22.71 -23.64
C VAL A 350 -21.30 -22.03 -24.94
N PHE A 351 -20.38 -22.65 -25.66
CA PHE A 351 -19.93 -22.20 -26.98
C PHE A 351 -20.42 -23.15 -28.05
N PHE A 352 -20.78 -22.58 -29.19
CA PHE A 352 -21.16 -23.33 -30.38
C PHE A 352 -19.96 -23.44 -31.33
N GLU A 353 -19.73 -24.62 -31.94
CA GLU A 353 -18.64 -24.80 -32.91
C GLU A 353 -18.72 -23.81 -34.07
N LYS A 354 -19.95 -23.49 -34.48
CA LYS A 354 -20.25 -22.43 -35.44
C LYS A 354 -21.14 -21.39 -34.77
N ALA A 355 -20.62 -20.18 -34.58
CA ALA A 355 -21.29 -19.12 -33.80
C ALA A 355 -22.71 -18.80 -34.26
N ASP A 356 -22.99 -18.94 -35.57
CA ASP A 356 -24.27 -18.61 -36.19
C ASP A 356 -25.22 -19.83 -36.35
N ASP A 357 -24.79 -21.04 -35.94
CA ASP A 357 -25.58 -22.26 -36.07
C ASP A 357 -25.83 -22.92 -34.71
N LYS A 358 -27.02 -22.65 -34.17
CA LYS A 358 -27.45 -23.21 -32.87
C LYS A 358 -27.61 -24.73 -32.87
N ASN A 359 -27.55 -25.37 -34.02
CA ASN A 359 -27.54 -26.85 -34.18
C ASN A 359 -26.13 -27.41 -34.29
N SER A 360 -25.11 -26.58 -34.29
CA SER A 360 -23.71 -27.04 -34.23
C SER A 360 -23.37 -27.63 -32.88
N LYS A 361 -22.24 -28.36 -32.83
CA LYS A 361 -21.75 -28.95 -31.58
C LYS A 361 -21.57 -27.91 -30.49
N LYS A 362 -21.96 -28.30 -29.29
CA LYS A 362 -21.84 -27.45 -28.09
C LYS A 362 -20.64 -27.89 -27.26
N LEU A 363 -19.82 -26.92 -26.87
CA LEU A 363 -18.73 -27.10 -25.90
C LEU A 363 -19.01 -26.27 -24.66
N GLY A 364 -18.88 -26.88 -23.52
CA GLY A 364 -18.90 -26.14 -22.24
C GLY A 364 -17.51 -25.65 -21.88
N VAL A 365 -17.39 -24.43 -21.40
CA VAL A 365 -16.15 -23.91 -20.83
C VAL A 365 -16.39 -23.55 -19.38
N ILE A 366 -15.59 -24.08 -18.46
CA ILE A 366 -15.61 -23.71 -17.03
C ILE A 366 -14.37 -22.87 -16.76
N ASN A 367 -14.57 -21.60 -16.48
CA ASN A 367 -13.52 -20.69 -16.04
C ASN A 367 -13.33 -20.80 -14.52
N ILE A 368 -12.09 -21.07 -14.08
CA ILE A 368 -11.70 -21.15 -12.66
C ILE A 368 -10.65 -20.08 -12.39
N PRO A 369 -11.04 -18.87 -11.91
CA PRO A 369 -10.10 -17.76 -11.71
C PRO A 369 -9.08 -17.98 -10.58
N SER A 370 -9.44 -18.76 -9.57
CA SER A 370 -8.56 -19.14 -8.44
C SER A 370 -9.02 -20.42 -7.78
N PHE A 371 -8.15 -21.05 -6.98
CA PHE A 371 -8.52 -22.20 -6.15
C PHE A 371 -8.97 -21.69 -4.77
N TYR A 372 -10.26 -21.68 -4.52
CA TYR A 372 -10.90 -21.19 -3.31
C TYR A 372 -11.63 -22.30 -2.54
N ASN A 373 -11.98 -22.02 -1.29
CA ASN A 373 -12.69 -22.98 -0.43
C ASN A 373 -14.05 -23.36 -1.05
N ASN A 374 -14.34 -24.65 -1.13
CA ASN A 374 -15.53 -25.26 -1.80
C ASN A 374 -15.57 -25.14 -3.33
N LEU A 375 -14.45 -24.83 -3.99
CA LEU A 375 -14.35 -24.81 -5.46
C LEU A 375 -14.90 -26.11 -6.09
N SER A 376 -14.56 -27.29 -5.53
CA SER A 376 -15.01 -28.60 -6.04
C SER A 376 -16.54 -28.71 -6.09
N ARG A 377 -17.23 -28.17 -5.11
CA ARG A 377 -18.71 -28.13 -5.08
C ARG A 377 -19.25 -27.22 -6.18
N ASP A 378 -18.65 -26.05 -6.36
CA ASP A 378 -19.11 -25.06 -7.30
C ASP A 378 -18.81 -25.53 -8.76
N VAL A 379 -17.64 -26.11 -9.01
CA VAL A 379 -17.32 -26.74 -10.30
C VAL A 379 -18.27 -27.90 -10.60
N LYS A 380 -18.62 -28.74 -9.60
CA LYS A 380 -19.61 -29.80 -9.80
C LYS A 380 -20.95 -29.23 -10.25
N LYS A 381 -21.41 -28.13 -9.61
CA LYS A 381 -22.65 -27.45 -10.00
C LYS A 381 -22.61 -26.96 -11.45
N GLU A 382 -21.48 -26.36 -11.86
CA GLU A 382 -21.30 -25.88 -13.23
C GLU A 382 -21.22 -27.04 -14.24
N ILE A 383 -20.61 -28.19 -13.88
CA ILE A 383 -20.62 -29.39 -14.69
C ILE A 383 -22.06 -29.95 -14.87
N ASP A 384 -22.83 -30.00 -13.77
CA ASP A 384 -24.21 -30.49 -13.83
C ASP A 384 -25.09 -29.58 -14.71
N LYS A 385 -24.87 -28.27 -14.69
CA LYS A 385 -25.52 -27.30 -15.59
C LYS A 385 -25.16 -27.54 -17.04
N LEU A 386 -23.87 -27.69 -17.39
CA LEU A 386 -23.39 -27.95 -18.73
C LEU A 386 -23.91 -29.28 -19.26
N LYS A 387 -24.05 -30.32 -18.42
CA LYS A 387 -24.66 -31.58 -18.77
C LYS A 387 -26.14 -31.44 -19.14
N ALA A 388 -26.88 -30.61 -18.40
CA ALA A 388 -28.29 -30.29 -18.72
C ALA A 388 -28.43 -29.52 -20.04
N ASP A 389 -27.40 -28.73 -20.43
CA ASP A 389 -27.34 -28.05 -21.71
C ASP A 389 -26.92 -28.99 -22.88
N ASN A 390 -26.64 -30.28 -22.60
CA ASN A 390 -26.23 -31.30 -23.56
C ASN A 390 -24.96 -30.91 -24.34
N VAL A 391 -23.91 -30.46 -23.63
CA VAL A 391 -22.60 -30.20 -24.24
C VAL A 391 -21.88 -31.51 -24.57
N GLU A 392 -21.16 -31.56 -25.70
CA GLU A 392 -20.40 -32.71 -26.13
C GLU A 392 -19.05 -32.89 -25.45
N GLY A 393 -18.52 -31.81 -24.89
CA GLY A 393 -17.26 -31.78 -24.16
C GLY A 393 -17.15 -30.59 -23.24
N ILE A 394 -16.25 -30.66 -22.23
CA ILE A 394 -15.99 -29.63 -21.29
C ILE A 394 -14.52 -29.24 -21.35
N ILE A 395 -14.26 -27.95 -21.46
CA ILE A 395 -12.94 -27.34 -21.36
C ILE A 395 -12.86 -26.66 -19.98
N VAL A 396 -11.79 -26.94 -19.23
CA VAL A 396 -11.49 -26.22 -17.98
C VAL A 396 -10.47 -25.13 -18.31
N ASP A 397 -10.86 -23.88 -18.14
CA ASP A 397 -10.02 -22.72 -18.39
C ASP A 397 -9.37 -22.24 -17.08
N LEU A 398 -8.03 -22.40 -17.00
CA LEU A 398 -7.19 -21.96 -15.89
C LEU A 398 -6.31 -20.75 -16.28
N ARG A 399 -6.55 -20.13 -17.42
CA ARG A 399 -5.79 -18.95 -17.83
C ARG A 399 -6.03 -17.81 -16.84
N GLY A 400 -4.93 -17.21 -16.35
CA GLY A 400 -4.98 -16.17 -15.31
C GLY A 400 -5.22 -16.69 -13.89
N ASN A 401 -5.35 -18.01 -13.68
CA ASN A 401 -5.42 -18.58 -12.33
C ASN A 401 -4.06 -18.48 -11.64
N GLY A 402 -4.00 -17.73 -10.54
CA GLY A 402 -2.79 -17.52 -9.75
C GLY A 402 -2.55 -18.55 -8.63
N GLY A 403 -3.38 -19.62 -8.54
CA GLY A 403 -3.34 -20.59 -7.46
C GLY A 403 -4.43 -20.37 -6.40
N GLY A 404 -4.14 -20.73 -5.15
CA GLY A 404 -5.07 -20.61 -4.02
C GLY A 404 -4.97 -21.79 -3.05
N SER A 405 -6.10 -22.21 -2.48
CA SER A 405 -6.21 -23.37 -1.58
C SER A 405 -6.46 -24.65 -2.39
N LEU A 406 -5.68 -25.69 -2.11
CA LEU A 406 -5.88 -27.03 -2.65
C LEU A 406 -6.68 -27.91 -1.68
#